data_6c169ac64628642efe32b4f161d6e2f6
#
_entry.id   6c169ac64628642efe32b4f161d6e2f6
#
_cell.length_a   1.000
_cell.length_b   1.000
_cell.length_c   1.000
_cell.angle_alpha   90.00
_cell.angle_beta   90.00
_cell.angle_gamma   90.00
#
_symmetry.space_group_name_H-M   'P 1'
#
loop_
_entity.id
_entity.type
_entity.pdbx_description
1 polymer ?
#
loop_
_entity_poly.entity_id
_entity_poly.type
_entity_poly.pdbx_seq_one_letter_code
_entity_poly.pdbx_strand_id
1 'polypeptide(L)' 'MNMIPVSSSNLSSVGYDNGTLYIAFHSGGVYSYSGVPEHIYTSLLNAPSKGKYFHANIKDVYPYRRIR' A
#
# COMPACT_ATOMS: atom_id res chain seq x y z
N MET A 1 -7.56 6.85 10.69
CA MET A 1 -7.11 6.72 9.29
C MET A 1 -8.04 5.79 8.53
N ASN A 2 -8.39 6.17 7.31
CA ASN A 2 -9.37 5.43 6.51
C ASN A 2 -8.67 4.50 5.53
N MET A 3 -9.00 3.22 5.61
CA MET A 3 -8.55 2.25 4.62
C MET A 3 -9.61 2.12 3.53
N ILE A 4 -9.18 2.17 2.29
CA ILE A 4 -10.06 2.09 1.12
C ILE A 4 -9.93 0.70 0.52
N PRO A 5 -11.03 -0.05 0.38
CA PRO A 5 -10.97 -1.35 -0.29
C PRO A 5 -10.53 -1.20 -1.73
N VAL A 6 -9.71 -2.11 -2.20
CA VAL A 6 -9.23 -2.13 -3.59
C VAL A 6 -9.47 -3.49 -4.20
N SER A 7 -9.58 -3.51 -5.53
CA SER A 7 -9.74 -4.75 -6.27
C SER A 7 -8.35 -5.25 -6.66
N SER A 8 -7.88 -6.26 -5.95
CA SER A 8 -6.55 -6.83 -6.17
C SER A 8 -6.51 -8.25 -5.64
N SER A 9 -5.70 -9.10 -6.26
CA SER A 9 -5.54 -10.47 -5.78
C SER A 9 -4.71 -10.52 -4.49
N ASN A 10 -3.86 -9.52 -4.24
CA ASN A 10 -2.98 -9.49 -3.08
C ASN A 10 -3.42 -8.48 -2.02
N LEU A 11 -3.80 -7.29 -2.46
CA LEU A 11 -4.11 -6.17 -1.56
C LEU A 11 -5.61 -6.14 -1.27
N SER A 12 -5.95 -6.05 0.01
CA SER A 12 -7.33 -5.96 0.45
C SER A 12 -7.80 -4.51 0.53
N SER A 13 -6.99 -3.68 1.16
CA SER A 13 -7.30 -2.25 1.30
C SER A 13 -6.02 -1.46 1.47
N VAL A 14 -6.10 -0.17 1.20
CA VAL A 14 -4.95 0.73 1.32
C VAL A 14 -5.38 2.04 1.96
N GLY A 15 -4.44 2.73 2.60
CA GLY A 15 -4.69 4.03 3.18
C GLY A 15 -3.43 4.86 3.14
N TYR A 16 -3.57 6.16 3.27
CA TYR A 16 -2.43 7.06 3.24
C TYR A 16 -2.65 8.19 4.22
N ASP A 17 -1.62 8.49 4.99
CA ASP A 17 -1.72 9.55 5.98
C ASP A 17 -0.32 10.11 6.24
N ASN A 18 -0.15 11.39 5.87
CA ASN A 18 1.03 12.16 6.26
C ASN A 18 2.35 11.45 5.95
N GLY A 19 2.49 10.99 4.71
CA GLY A 19 3.72 10.35 4.24
C GLY A 19 3.83 8.88 4.56
N THR A 20 2.84 8.29 5.20
CA THR A 20 2.83 6.87 5.51
C THR A 20 1.75 6.17 4.69
N LEU A 21 2.14 5.12 4.00
CA LEU A 21 1.22 4.28 3.24
C LEU A 21 0.90 3.04 4.05
N TYR A 22 -0.38 2.72 4.17
CA TYR A 22 -0.84 1.54 4.89
C TYR A 22 -1.43 0.56 3.90
N ILE A 23 -1.05 -0.71 4.00
CA ILE A 23 -1.54 -1.75 3.11
C ILE A 23 -2.00 -2.94 3.94
N ALA A 24 -3.24 -3.36 3.72
CA ALA A 24 -3.78 -4.60 4.27
C ALA A 24 -3.77 -5.64 3.15
N PHE A 25 -3.27 -6.83 3.46
CA PHE A 25 -3.16 -7.91 2.48
C PHE A 25 -4.25 -8.95 2.73
N HIS A 26 -4.71 -9.60 1.64
CA HIS A 26 -5.69 -10.68 1.76
C HIS A 26 -5.17 -11.85 2.59
N SER A 27 -3.87 -12.10 2.53
CA SER A 27 -3.24 -13.17 3.32
C SER A 27 -3.22 -12.88 4.81
N GLY A 28 -3.57 -11.66 5.20
CA GLY A 28 -3.54 -11.19 6.59
C GLY A 28 -2.43 -10.18 6.80
N GLY A 29 -2.55 -9.42 7.87
CA GLY A 29 -1.55 -8.42 8.22
C GLY A 29 -1.79 -7.07 7.58
N VAL A 30 -1.45 -6.03 8.34
CA VAL A 30 -1.45 -4.64 7.87
C VAL A 30 -0.05 -4.10 8.07
N TYR A 31 0.48 -3.47 7.03
CA TYR A 31 1.83 -2.95 7.03
C TYR A 31 1.83 -1.46 6.78
N SER A 32 2.75 -0.75 7.42
CA SER A 32 2.97 0.67 7.17
C SER A 32 4.30 0.86 6.45
N TYR A 33 4.30 1.74 5.46
CA TYR A 33 5.50 2.08 4.69
C TYR A 33 5.76 3.57 4.88
N SER A 34 6.96 3.93 5.34
CA SER A 34 7.30 5.30 5.72
C SER A 34 7.97 6.06 4.58
N GLY A 35 7.77 7.38 4.57
CA GLY A 35 8.43 8.24 3.60
C GLY A 35 7.94 8.06 2.17
N VAL A 36 6.68 7.67 2.02
CA VAL A 36 6.07 7.43 0.71
C VAL A 36 5.44 8.72 0.20
N PRO A 37 5.89 9.26 -0.95
CA PRO A 37 5.25 10.45 -1.52
C PRO A 37 3.80 10.15 -1.92
N GLU A 38 2.96 11.17 -1.84
CA GLU A 38 1.54 10.99 -2.15
C GLU A 38 1.29 10.49 -3.57
N HIS A 39 2.14 10.89 -4.52
CA HIS A 39 1.95 10.45 -5.92
C HIS A 39 2.14 8.94 -6.07
N ILE A 40 2.91 8.30 -5.20
CA ILE A 40 3.04 6.84 -5.20
C ILE A 40 1.72 6.21 -4.78
N TYR A 41 1.07 6.75 -3.76
CA TYR A 41 -0.23 6.27 -3.32
C TYR A 41 -1.28 6.44 -4.42
N THR A 42 -1.34 7.62 -5.05
CA THR A 42 -2.28 7.88 -6.12
C THR A 42 -2.04 6.94 -7.31
N SER A 43 -0.78 6.73 -7.66
CA SER A 43 -0.44 5.81 -8.75
C SER A 43 -0.83 4.37 -8.42
N LEU A 44 -0.68 3.96 -7.16
CA LEU A 44 -1.12 2.64 -6.71
C LEU A 44 -2.62 2.48 -6.90
N LEU A 45 -3.40 3.50 -6.50
CA LEU A 45 -4.85 3.46 -6.65
C LEU A 45 -5.29 3.34 -8.10
N ASN A 46 -4.53 3.93 -9.02
CA ASN A 46 -4.84 3.95 -10.45
C ASN A 46 -4.17 2.82 -11.23
N ALA A 47 -3.36 2.00 -10.59
CA ALA A 47 -2.62 0.95 -11.29
C ALA A 47 -3.58 -0.14 -11.78
N PRO A 48 -3.40 -0.62 -13.03
CA PRO A 48 -4.19 -1.75 -13.53
C PRO A 48 -3.97 -3.01 -12.70
N SER A 49 -2.73 -3.23 -12.25
CA SER A 49 -2.40 -4.31 -11.32
C SER A 49 -1.73 -3.71 -10.11
N LYS A 50 -2.47 -3.63 -9.01
CA LYS A 50 -1.97 -3.01 -7.79
C LYS A 50 -0.88 -3.86 -7.14
N GLY A 51 -1.00 -5.19 -7.25
CA GLY A 51 0.04 -6.08 -6.74
C GLY A 51 1.37 -5.88 -7.46
N LYS A 52 1.33 -5.77 -8.78
CA LYS A 52 2.55 -5.54 -9.56
C LYS A 52 3.14 -4.16 -9.26
N TYR A 53 2.30 -3.15 -9.16
CA TYR A 53 2.77 -1.81 -8.83
C TYR A 53 3.44 -1.79 -7.46
N PHE A 54 2.82 -2.44 -6.49
CA PHE A 54 3.37 -2.53 -5.14
C PHE A 54 4.76 -3.20 -5.17
N HIS A 55 4.89 -4.32 -5.86
CA HIS A 55 6.17 -5.03 -5.93
C HIS A 55 7.25 -4.21 -6.60
N ALA A 56 6.91 -3.47 -7.66
CA ALA A 56 7.89 -2.73 -8.44
C ALA A 56 8.29 -1.40 -7.80
N ASN A 57 7.39 -0.76 -7.07
CA ASN A 57 7.60 0.62 -6.65
C ASN A 57 7.58 0.86 -5.15
N ILE A 58 7.11 -0.09 -4.35
CA ILE A 58 6.95 0.11 -2.92
C ILE A 58 7.72 -0.92 -2.11
N LYS A 59 7.52 -2.20 -2.41
CA LYS A 59 8.19 -3.28 -1.70
C LYS A 59 9.70 -3.17 -1.90
N ASP A 60 10.44 -3.24 -0.79
CA ASP A 60 11.91 -3.14 -0.77
C ASP A 60 12.43 -1.78 -1.24
N VAL A 61 11.54 -0.79 -1.44
CA VAL A 61 11.92 0.57 -1.78
C VAL A 61 11.81 1.48 -0.56
N TYR A 62 10.73 1.30 0.21
CA TYR A 62 10.50 2.09 1.42
C TYR A 62 10.59 1.22 2.66
N PRO A 63 11.05 1.77 3.79
CA PRO A 63 11.06 1.02 5.05
C PRO A 63 9.64 0.70 5.49
N TYR A 64 9.45 -0.47 6.08
CA TYR A 64 8.13 -0.92 6.47
C TYR A 64 8.10 -1.50 7.87
N ARG A 65 6.89 -1.61 8.40
CA ARG A 65 6.65 -2.20 9.71
C ARG A 65 5.30 -2.90 9.68
N ARG A 66 5.25 -4.11 10.20
CA ARG A 66 3.97 -4.79 10.36
C ARG A 66 3.28 -4.25 11.62
N ILE A 67 2.04 -3.77 11.46
CA ILE A 67 1.32 -3.16 12.58
C ILE A 67 0.14 -4.01 13.03
N ARG A 68 -0.20 -5.06 12.27
CA ARG A 68 -1.30 -5.89 12.69
C ARG A 68 -1.21 -7.31 12.21
#